data_78924bf1cfbc5269cc366bceb651ec7e
#
_entry.id   78924bf1cfbc5269cc366bceb651ec7e
#
_cell.length_a   1.000
_cell.length_b   1.000
_cell.length_c   1.000
_cell.angle_alpha   90.00
_cell.angle_beta   90.00
_cell.angle_gamma   90.00
#
_symmetry.space_group_name_H-M   'P 1'
#
loop_
_entity.id
_entity.type
_entity.pdbx_description
1 polymer ?
#
loop_
_entity_poly.entity_id
_entity_poly.type
_entity_poly.pdbx_seq_one_letter_code
_entity_poly.pdbx_strand_id
1 'polypeptide(L)'
;MIKTLDKILYVEDDPDIQAIAVMVLDAISGFTLEACSSGSEALSKAVAFNPDLILLDGMMPGMDGPETLHALRKLSELSATPVVFMTAKVQPQEVQGYLDLGAVGVIAKPFDPMTLADQLRDIWSRVNKH
;
A
#
# COMPACT_ATOMS: atom_id res chain seq x y z
N MET A 1 -18.20 4.88 14.45
CA MET A 1 -18.49 5.06 13.02
C MET A 1 -17.30 4.59 12.19
N ILE A 2 -17.55 3.79 11.18
CA ILE A 2 -16.49 3.25 10.31
C ILE A 2 -16.13 4.30 9.26
N LYS A 3 -14.85 4.66 9.21
CA LYS A 3 -14.34 5.59 8.21
C LYS A 3 -14.27 4.91 6.85
N THR A 4 -14.71 5.59 5.81
CA THR A 4 -14.58 5.11 4.43
C THR A 4 -13.15 5.30 3.95
N LEU A 5 -12.60 4.29 3.27
CA LEU A 5 -11.26 4.39 2.68
C LEU A 5 -11.27 5.46 1.58
N ASP A 6 -10.36 6.42 1.68
CA ASP A 6 -10.26 7.53 0.71
C ASP A 6 -8.84 7.74 0.25
N LYS A 7 -7.91 8.00 1.17
CA LYS A 7 -6.55 8.42 0.82
C LYS A 7 -5.59 7.23 0.83
N ILE A 8 -5.00 6.94 -0.32
CA ILE A 8 -4.02 5.85 -0.47
C ILE A 8 -2.69 6.42 -0.92
N LEU A 9 -1.64 6.14 -0.15
CA LEU A 9 -0.27 6.38 -0.58
C LEU A 9 0.20 5.11 -1.29
N TYR A 10 0.53 5.23 -2.57
CA TYR A 10 0.89 4.08 -3.40
C TYR A 10 2.35 4.18 -3.82
N VAL A 11 3.15 3.17 -3.50
CA VAL A 11 4.59 3.16 -3.76
C VAL A 11 4.93 2.03 -4.73
N GLU A 12 5.40 2.38 -5.93
CA GLU A 12 5.71 1.43 -6.99
C GLU A 12 6.79 2.02 -7.90
N ASP A 13 7.90 1.30 -8.10
CA ASP A 13 9.01 1.78 -8.92
C ASP A 13 8.81 1.55 -10.43
N ASP A 14 8.00 0.55 -10.82
CA ASP A 14 7.74 0.28 -12.23
C ASP A 14 6.70 1.26 -12.76
N PRO A 15 7.08 2.13 -13.73
CA PRO A 15 6.16 3.17 -14.21
C PRO A 15 4.94 2.62 -14.96
N ASP A 16 5.06 1.46 -15.61
CA ASP A 16 3.94 0.87 -16.33
C ASP A 16 2.91 0.29 -15.37
N ILE A 17 3.37 -0.42 -14.35
CA ILE A 17 2.49 -0.95 -13.31
C ILE A 17 1.84 0.20 -12.53
N GLN A 18 2.62 1.22 -12.20
CA GLN A 18 2.12 2.40 -11.49
C GLN A 18 1.00 3.07 -12.29
N ALA A 19 1.21 3.26 -13.60
CA ALA A 19 0.21 3.93 -14.44
C ALA A 19 -1.12 3.19 -14.46
N ILE A 20 -1.09 1.86 -14.54
CA ILE A 20 -2.31 1.04 -14.54
C ILE A 20 -3.01 1.14 -13.19
N ALA A 21 -2.27 1.01 -12.10
CA ALA A 21 -2.84 1.07 -10.76
C ALA A 21 -3.43 2.45 -10.45
N VAL A 22 -2.74 3.52 -10.86
CA VAL A 22 -3.24 4.88 -10.69
C VAL A 22 -4.56 5.07 -11.43
N MET A 23 -4.64 4.62 -12.67
CA MET A 23 -5.87 4.70 -13.45
C MET A 23 -7.02 3.98 -12.75
N VAL A 24 -6.78 2.77 -12.27
CA VAL A 24 -7.80 1.94 -11.62
C VAL A 24 -8.23 2.56 -10.28
N LEU A 25 -7.28 3.00 -9.47
CA LEU A 25 -7.59 3.44 -8.11
C LEU A 25 -8.11 4.87 -8.08
N ASP A 26 -7.57 5.77 -8.90
CA ASP A 26 -7.97 7.17 -8.92
C ASP A 26 -9.14 7.38 -9.88
N ALA A 27 -8.89 7.24 -11.19
CA ALA A 27 -9.87 7.63 -12.21
C ALA A 27 -11.12 6.75 -12.20
N ILE A 28 -10.97 5.45 -11.97
CA ILE A 28 -12.12 4.52 -12.00
C ILE A 28 -12.77 4.36 -10.64
N SER A 29 -11.96 4.16 -9.58
CA SER A 29 -12.48 3.82 -8.25
C SER A 29 -12.67 5.02 -7.32
N GLY A 30 -12.14 6.18 -7.68
CA GLY A 30 -12.39 7.43 -6.96
C GLY A 30 -11.58 7.65 -5.70
N PHE A 31 -10.52 6.88 -5.45
CA PHE A 31 -9.64 7.14 -4.31
C PHE A 31 -8.80 8.40 -4.53
N THR A 32 -8.50 9.09 -3.44
CA THR A 32 -7.50 10.15 -3.45
C THR A 32 -6.13 9.50 -3.32
N LEU A 33 -5.30 9.63 -4.35
CA LEU A 33 -4.08 8.85 -4.48
C LEU A 33 -2.85 9.75 -4.55
N GLU A 34 -1.82 9.40 -3.78
CA GLU A 34 -0.48 9.97 -3.94
C GLU A 34 0.42 8.83 -4.40
N ALA A 35 0.93 8.91 -5.63
CA ALA A 35 1.80 7.88 -6.18
C ALA A 35 3.27 8.27 -6.00
N CYS A 36 4.06 7.33 -5.51
CA CYS A 36 5.49 7.51 -5.28
C CYS A 36 6.25 6.43 -6.03
N SER A 37 7.41 6.76 -6.55
CA SER A 37 8.22 5.84 -7.35
C SER A 37 9.36 5.17 -6.56
N SER A 38 9.51 5.52 -5.28
CA SER A 38 10.55 4.96 -4.42
C SER A 38 10.15 5.06 -2.96
N GLY A 39 10.83 4.28 -2.11
CA GLY A 39 10.66 4.38 -0.67
C GLY A 39 11.06 5.76 -0.14
N SER A 40 12.13 6.34 -0.68
CA SER A 40 12.56 7.67 -0.28
C SER A 40 11.51 8.74 -0.58
N GLU A 41 10.89 8.66 -1.75
CA GLU A 41 9.83 9.60 -2.12
C GLU A 41 8.64 9.42 -1.18
N ALA A 42 8.29 8.19 -0.86
CA ALA A 42 7.19 7.90 0.06
C ALA A 42 7.44 8.55 1.43
N LEU A 43 8.67 8.41 1.95
CA LEU A 43 9.02 9.01 3.25
C LEU A 43 8.85 10.53 3.24
N SER A 44 9.20 11.18 2.13
CA SER A 44 9.14 12.64 2.05
C SER A 44 7.71 13.16 1.90
N LYS A 45 6.78 12.35 1.39
CA LYS A 45 5.41 12.79 1.09
C LYS A 45 4.35 12.27 2.07
N ALA A 46 4.65 11.20 2.79
CA ALA A 46 3.64 10.47 3.54
C ALA A 46 2.98 11.27 4.65
N VAL A 47 3.74 12.01 5.44
CA VAL A 47 3.19 12.76 6.59
C VAL A 47 2.23 13.85 6.11
N ALA A 48 2.65 14.64 5.11
CA ALA A 48 1.83 15.73 4.59
C ALA A 48 0.56 15.20 3.92
N PHE A 49 0.66 14.08 3.21
CA PHE A 49 -0.49 13.47 2.54
C PHE A 49 -1.48 12.87 3.56
N ASN A 50 -0.97 12.36 4.66
CA ASN A 50 -1.78 11.73 5.72
C ASN A 50 -2.68 10.62 5.19
N PRO A 51 -2.10 9.52 4.67
CA PRO A 51 -2.90 8.46 4.04
C PRO A 51 -3.73 7.68 5.05
N ASP A 52 -4.87 7.17 4.57
CA ASP A 52 -5.67 6.19 5.32
C ASP A 52 -5.00 4.81 5.25
N LEU A 53 -4.37 4.50 4.12
CA LEU A 53 -3.76 3.21 3.86
C LEU A 53 -2.57 3.41 2.95
N ILE A 54 -1.54 2.59 3.13
CA ILE A 54 -0.35 2.60 2.28
C ILE A 54 -0.31 1.29 1.51
N LEU A 55 -0.27 1.38 0.17
CA LEU A 55 -0.10 0.24 -0.72
C LEU A 55 1.34 0.25 -1.20
N LEU A 56 2.11 -0.77 -0.84
CA LEU A 56 3.57 -0.74 -0.91
C LEU A 56 4.09 -1.94 -1.70
N ASP A 57 4.82 -1.67 -2.77
CA ASP A 57 5.51 -2.72 -3.52
C ASP A 57 6.54 -3.40 -2.62
N GLY A 58 6.52 -4.72 -2.59
CA GLY A 58 7.43 -5.50 -1.77
C GLY A 58 8.87 -5.49 -2.24
N MET A 59 9.10 -5.30 -3.54
CA MET A 59 10.43 -5.38 -4.14
C MET A 59 10.72 -4.15 -4.98
N MET A 60 11.64 -3.32 -4.50
CA MET A 60 12.07 -2.10 -5.21
C MET A 60 13.59 -1.98 -5.08
N PRO A 61 14.28 -1.40 -6.09
CA PRO A 61 15.72 -1.14 -5.97
C PRO A 61 15.99 -0.07 -4.89
N GLY A 62 17.15 -0.14 -4.29
CA GLY A 62 17.50 0.77 -3.19
C GLY A 62 16.80 0.37 -1.91
N MET A 63 15.81 1.16 -1.50
CA MET A 63 15.02 0.86 -0.32
C MET A 63 13.83 -0.03 -0.73
N ASP A 64 13.82 -1.30 -0.30
CA ASP A 64 12.73 -2.22 -0.63
C ASP A 64 11.48 -1.98 0.24
N GLY A 65 10.43 -2.78 0.01
CA GLY A 65 9.17 -2.63 0.74
C GLY A 65 9.31 -2.75 2.26
N PRO A 66 9.92 -3.85 2.77
CA PRO A 66 10.13 -3.97 4.21
C PRO A 66 10.94 -2.84 4.83
N GLU A 67 12.01 -2.40 4.16
CA GLU A 67 12.80 -1.27 4.62
C GLU A 67 11.99 0.03 4.66
N THR A 68 11.18 0.25 3.62
CA THR A 68 10.30 1.41 3.55
C THR A 68 9.28 1.38 4.69
N LEU A 69 8.67 0.23 4.95
CA LEU A 69 7.72 0.08 6.06
C LEU A 69 8.40 0.41 7.39
N HIS A 70 9.59 -0.13 7.61
CA HIS A 70 10.33 0.13 8.86
C HIS A 70 10.58 1.62 9.05
N ALA A 71 11.00 2.32 7.99
CA ALA A 71 11.25 3.76 8.05
C ALA A 71 9.97 4.56 8.28
N LEU A 72 8.87 4.18 7.61
CA LEU A 72 7.57 4.84 7.80
C LEU A 72 7.08 4.70 9.24
N ARG A 73 7.28 3.55 9.87
CA ARG A 73 6.84 3.31 11.25
C ARG A 73 7.58 4.17 12.28
N LYS A 74 8.75 4.69 11.93
CA LYS A 74 9.48 5.62 12.81
C LYS A 74 8.87 7.01 12.81
N LEU A 75 8.03 7.33 11.84
CA LEU A 75 7.29 8.59 11.80
C LEU A 75 6.04 8.41 12.66
N SER A 76 5.94 9.17 13.74
CA SER A 76 4.85 8.99 14.71
C SER A 76 3.47 9.09 14.08
N GLU A 77 3.31 9.96 13.09
CA GLU A 77 2.04 10.16 12.39
C GLU A 77 1.60 8.93 11.60
N LEU A 78 2.55 8.02 11.28
CA LEU A 78 2.29 6.85 10.46
C LEU A 78 2.46 5.54 11.22
N SER A 79 2.64 5.61 12.54
CA SER A 79 2.96 4.43 13.35
C SER A 79 1.84 3.39 13.34
N ALA A 80 0.60 3.79 13.10
CA ALA A 80 -0.55 2.89 13.06
C ALA A 80 -1.26 2.83 11.72
N THR A 81 -0.75 3.51 10.68
CA THR A 81 -1.38 3.51 9.36
C THR A 81 -1.31 2.11 8.76
N PRO A 82 -2.44 1.53 8.31
CA PRO A 82 -2.43 0.19 7.71
C PRO A 82 -1.57 0.15 6.44
N VAL A 83 -0.75 -0.90 6.32
CA VAL A 83 0.08 -1.12 5.14
C VAL A 83 -0.31 -2.45 4.49
N VAL A 84 -0.53 -2.41 3.18
CA VAL A 84 -0.77 -3.59 2.35
C VAL A 84 0.41 -3.72 1.40
N PHE A 85 1.04 -4.89 1.37
CA PHE A 85 2.09 -5.15 0.39
C PHE A 85 1.49 -5.66 -0.91
N MET A 86 2.09 -5.27 -2.04
CA MET A 86 1.77 -5.82 -3.35
C MET A 86 3.05 -6.42 -3.91
N THR A 87 3.06 -7.74 -4.17
CA THR A 87 4.28 -8.46 -4.48
C THR A 87 3.99 -9.73 -5.28
N ALA A 88 4.98 -10.16 -6.09
CA ALA A 88 4.92 -11.45 -6.77
C ALA A 88 5.23 -12.61 -5.82
N LYS A 89 5.76 -12.32 -4.62
CA LYS A 89 6.16 -13.35 -3.64
C LYS A 89 5.00 -13.63 -2.69
N VAL A 90 4.14 -14.57 -3.08
CA VAL A 90 2.90 -14.85 -2.35
C VAL A 90 2.77 -16.32 -1.89
N GLN A 91 3.89 -17.02 -1.76
CA GLN A 91 3.84 -18.33 -1.10
C GLN A 91 3.47 -18.15 0.38
N PRO A 92 2.86 -19.14 1.03
CA PRO A 92 2.34 -18.96 2.40
C PRO A 92 3.37 -18.42 3.38
N GLN A 93 4.62 -18.89 3.33
CA GLN A 93 5.66 -18.42 4.23
C GLN A 93 6.08 -16.99 3.92
N GLU A 94 6.00 -16.56 2.65
CA GLU A 94 6.31 -15.21 2.25
C GLU A 94 5.22 -14.24 2.71
N VAL A 95 3.96 -14.62 2.52
CA VAL A 95 2.82 -13.84 3.02
C VAL A 95 2.92 -13.68 4.53
N GLN A 96 3.21 -14.77 5.25
CA GLN A 96 3.34 -14.71 6.70
C GLN A 96 4.47 -13.76 7.11
N GLY A 97 5.58 -13.76 6.37
CA GLY A 97 6.68 -12.83 6.61
C GLY A 97 6.25 -11.37 6.55
N TYR A 98 5.46 -10.99 5.54
CA TYR A 98 4.93 -9.62 5.43
C TYR A 98 3.98 -9.30 6.58
N LEU A 99 3.10 -10.23 6.94
CA LEU A 99 2.18 -10.04 8.06
C LEU A 99 2.94 -9.88 9.39
N ASP A 100 4.01 -10.64 9.56
CA ASP A 100 4.86 -10.55 10.77
C ASP A 100 5.55 -9.19 10.88
N LEU A 101 5.78 -8.51 9.74
CA LEU A 101 6.33 -7.16 9.74
C LEU A 101 5.29 -6.10 10.12
N GLY A 102 4.03 -6.49 10.23
CA GLY A 102 2.95 -5.58 10.62
C GLY A 102 2.01 -5.19 9.48
N ALA A 103 2.17 -5.76 8.28
CA ALA A 103 1.23 -5.53 7.19
C ALA A 103 -0.13 -6.12 7.53
N VAL A 104 -1.20 -5.48 7.02
CA VAL A 104 -2.56 -5.96 7.25
C VAL A 104 -3.08 -6.82 6.10
N GLY A 105 -2.33 -6.91 5.02
CA GLY A 105 -2.68 -7.76 3.88
C GLY A 105 -1.59 -7.79 2.83
N VAL A 106 -1.72 -8.71 1.89
CA VAL A 106 -0.81 -8.88 0.76
C VAL A 106 -1.64 -9.10 -0.49
N ILE A 107 -1.34 -8.36 -1.55
CA ILE A 107 -1.98 -8.50 -2.85
C ILE A 107 -0.95 -9.02 -3.84
N ALA A 108 -1.32 -10.07 -4.60
CA ALA A 108 -0.42 -10.70 -5.56
C ALA A 108 -0.21 -9.84 -6.81
N LYS A 109 1.01 -9.85 -7.32
CA LYS A 109 1.35 -9.30 -8.64
C LYS A 109 1.53 -10.47 -9.62
N PRO A 110 1.06 -10.33 -10.85
CA PRO A 110 0.31 -9.17 -11.38
C PRO A 110 -1.08 -9.10 -10.75
N PHE A 111 -1.50 -7.87 -10.41
CA PHE A 111 -2.83 -7.68 -9.84
C PHE A 111 -3.88 -7.66 -10.96
N ASP A 112 -5.12 -7.97 -10.58
CA ASP A 112 -6.26 -7.87 -11.48
C ASP A 112 -6.82 -6.44 -11.39
N PRO A 113 -6.75 -5.64 -12.49
CA PRO A 113 -7.28 -4.27 -12.45
C PRO A 113 -8.76 -4.21 -12.09
N MET A 114 -9.52 -5.26 -12.40
CA MET A 114 -10.97 -5.29 -12.15
C MET A 114 -11.30 -5.51 -10.68
N THR A 115 -10.38 -6.05 -9.88
CA THR A 115 -10.67 -6.41 -8.47
C THR A 115 -9.79 -5.68 -7.47
N LEU A 116 -8.79 -4.93 -7.91
CA LEU A 116 -7.81 -4.30 -7.00
C LEU A 116 -8.49 -3.41 -5.97
N ALA A 117 -9.39 -2.53 -6.39
CA ALA A 117 -10.10 -1.64 -5.47
C ALA A 117 -10.94 -2.41 -4.46
N ASP A 118 -11.63 -3.47 -4.91
CA ASP A 118 -12.44 -4.29 -4.01
C ASP A 118 -11.59 -5.02 -2.99
N GLN A 119 -10.41 -5.51 -3.40
CA GLN A 119 -9.48 -6.15 -2.47
C GLN A 119 -9.02 -5.17 -1.39
N LEU A 120 -8.70 -3.94 -1.77
CA LEU A 120 -8.28 -2.91 -0.82
C LEU A 120 -9.42 -2.54 0.13
N ARG A 121 -10.63 -2.38 -0.38
CA ARG A 121 -11.79 -2.07 0.45
C ARG A 121 -12.11 -3.20 1.42
N ASP A 122 -11.96 -4.44 0.97
CA ASP A 122 -12.17 -5.61 1.82
C ASP A 122 -11.15 -5.66 2.97
N ILE A 123 -9.87 -5.45 2.66
CA ILE A 123 -8.83 -5.39 3.70
C ILE A 123 -9.12 -4.25 4.67
N TRP A 124 -9.47 -3.07 4.14
CA TRP A 124 -9.79 -1.91 4.95
C TRP A 124 -10.94 -2.17 5.92
N SER A 125 -12.00 -2.82 5.44
CA SER A 125 -13.16 -3.10 6.29
C SER A 125 -12.82 -4.04 7.44
N ARG A 126 -11.87 -4.96 7.23
CA ARG A 126 -11.44 -5.88 8.29
C ARG A 126 -10.61 -5.18 9.37
N VAL A 127 -9.80 -4.17 9.00
CA VAL A 127 -8.98 -3.43 9.97
C VAL A 127 -9.80 -2.40 10.73
N ASN A 128 -10.89 -1.92 10.18
CA ASN A 128 -11.74 -0.88 10.79
C ASN A 128 -13.02 -1.41 11.40
N LYS A 129 -13.04 -2.68 11.75
CA LYS A 129 -14.24 -3.40 12.19
C LYS A 129 -14.46 -3.27 13.71
N HIS A 130 -14.27 -2.11 14.25
CA HIS A 130 -14.42 -1.91 15.69
C HIS A 130 -15.40 -0.81 16.00
#